data_63c99dca19c622baf3c33af65d456f8a
#
_entry.id   63c99dca19c622baf3c33af65d456f8a
#
_cell.length_a   1.000
_cell.length_b   1.000
_cell.length_c   1.000
_cell.angle_alpha   90.00
_cell.angle_beta   90.00
_cell.angle_gamma   90.00
#
_symmetry.space_group_name_H-M   'P 1'
#
loop_
_entity.id
_entity.type
_entity.pdbx_description
1 polymer ?
#
loop_
_entity_poly.entity_id
_entity_poly.type
_entity_poly.pdbx_seq_one_letter_code
_entity_poly.pdbx_strand_id
1 'polypeptide(L)'
;GYIIGNIDATIIAQKPKMAPHIPQMRQNIAKALKISEDQINVKATTEEGLGFTGEGAGISSQAICLLEEIGNFGGRDVMYETSYDPSAGGCAGCGGCRQ
;
A
#
# COMPACT_ATOMS: atom_id res chain seq x y z
N GLY A 1 -8.19 -17.57 -7.75
CA GLY A 1 -7.35 -17.11 -7.39
C GLY A 1 -6.39 -15.97 -7.63
N TYR A 2 -6.13 -15.24 -6.56
CA TYR A 2 -5.20 -14.12 -6.62
C TYR A 2 -4.19 -14.25 -5.50
N ILE A 3 -3.03 -13.69 -5.75
CA ILE A 3 -2.02 -13.57 -4.70
C ILE A 3 -1.69 -12.10 -4.55
N ILE A 4 -1.15 -11.77 -3.39
CA ILE A 4 -0.79 -10.40 -3.09
C ILE A 4 0.59 -10.10 -3.66
N GLY A 5 0.68 -9.09 -4.50
CA GLY A 5 1.97 -8.65 -5.03
C GLY A 5 2.67 -7.73 -4.06
N ASN A 6 1.99 -6.69 -3.64
CA ASN A 6 2.52 -5.84 -2.58
C ASN A 6 1.41 -5.00 -1.97
N ILE A 7 1.76 -4.37 -0.86
CA ILE A 7 0.85 -3.53 -0.11
C ILE A 7 1.57 -2.23 0.24
N ASP A 8 0.87 -1.13 0.10
CA ASP A 8 1.38 0.18 0.49
C ASP A 8 0.34 0.84 1.38
N ALA A 9 0.70 1.11 2.61
CA ALA A 9 -0.22 1.66 3.60
C ALA A 9 0.31 2.98 4.15
N THR A 10 -0.61 3.89 4.44
CA THR A 10 -0.27 5.17 5.01
C THR A 10 -1.12 5.38 6.26
N ILE A 11 -0.48 5.78 7.34
CA ILE A 11 -1.15 6.10 8.59
C ILE A 11 -1.07 7.60 8.77
N ILE A 12 -2.20 8.23 9.05
CA ILE A 12 -2.26 9.66 9.25
C ILE A 12 -2.65 9.90 10.71
N ALA A 13 -1.70 10.38 11.49
CA ALA A 13 -1.92 10.54 12.92
C ALA A 13 -0.99 11.61 13.44
N GLN A 14 -1.52 12.47 14.30
CA GLN A 14 -0.70 13.49 14.94
C GLN A 14 0.13 12.86 16.05
N LYS A 15 -0.47 11.99 16.80
CA LYS A 15 0.14 11.28 17.91
C LYS A 15 -0.47 9.90 18.01
N PRO A 16 0.27 8.92 18.49
CA PRO A 16 1.68 8.93 18.85
C PRO A 16 2.56 8.87 17.62
N LYS A 17 3.86 9.02 17.81
CA LYS A 17 4.78 8.87 16.72
C LYS A 17 4.78 7.42 16.26
N MET A 18 4.54 7.21 14.98
CA MET A 18 4.35 5.85 14.47
C MET A 18 5.63 5.17 14.02
N ALA A 19 6.65 5.96 13.68
CA ALA A 19 7.86 5.38 13.10
C ALA A 19 8.45 4.22 13.91
N PRO A 20 8.52 4.30 15.24
CA PRO A 20 9.10 3.18 15.99
C PRO A 20 8.29 1.89 15.90
N HIS A 21 7.03 2.00 15.50
CA HIS A 21 6.13 0.84 15.46
C HIS A 21 6.01 0.23 14.08
N ILE A 22 6.52 0.91 13.07
CA ILE A 22 6.35 0.46 11.69
C ILE A 22 6.97 -0.92 11.44
N PRO A 23 8.18 -1.21 11.93
CA PRO A 23 8.73 -2.55 11.68
C PRO A 23 7.85 -3.66 12.22
N GLN A 24 7.26 -3.45 13.40
CA GLN A 24 6.39 -4.46 13.96
C GLN A 24 5.09 -4.57 13.17
N MET A 25 4.59 -3.44 12.69
CA MET A 25 3.39 -3.45 11.84
C MET A 25 3.62 -4.26 10.59
N ARG A 26 4.77 -4.07 9.94
CA ARG A 26 5.09 -4.83 8.74
C ARG A 26 5.15 -6.32 9.03
N GLN A 27 5.78 -6.69 10.14
CA GLN A 27 5.84 -8.09 10.52
C GLN A 27 4.47 -8.68 10.77
N ASN A 28 3.62 -7.93 11.46
CA ASN A 28 2.29 -8.42 11.76
C ASN A 28 1.46 -8.62 10.50
N ILE A 29 1.57 -7.70 9.57
CA ILE A 29 0.83 -7.81 8.32
C ILE A 29 1.35 -8.97 7.50
N ALA A 30 2.67 -9.10 7.41
CA ALA A 30 3.26 -10.18 6.65
C ALA A 30 2.84 -11.54 7.20
N LYS A 31 2.82 -11.64 8.52
CA LYS A 31 2.43 -12.89 9.15
C LYS A 31 0.97 -13.21 8.92
N ALA A 32 0.12 -12.20 9.04
CA ALA A 32 -1.31 -12.40 8.87
C ALA A 32 -1.65 -12.79 7.44
N LEU A 33 -0.96 -12.22 6.48
CA LEU A 33 -1.25 -12.46 5.08
C LEU A 33 -0.35 -13.50 4.44
N LYS A 34 0.63 -14.00 5.19
CA LYS A 34 1.54 -15.04 4.73
C LYS A 34 2.33 -14.58 3.50
N ILE A 35 2.83 -13.37 3.56
CA ILE A 35 3.67 -12.82 2.50
C ILE A 35 4.95 -12.30 3.12
N SER A 36 5.90 -11.94 2.28
CA SER A 36 7.17 -11.43 2.74
C SER A 36 7.05 -9.99 3.20
N GLU A 37 7.82 -9.60 4.20
CA GLU A 37 7.83 -8.20 4.62
C GLU A 37 8.27 -7.27 3.51
N ASP A 38 9.07 -7.78 2.58
CA ASP A 38 9.51 -6.97 1.44
C ASP A 38 8.36 -6.50 0.57
N GLN A 39 7.23 -7.17 0.67
CA GLN A 39 6.06 -6.83 -0.12
C GLN A 39 5.19 -5.79 0.55
N ILE A 40 5.60 -5.30 1.72
CA ILE A 40 4.77 -4.41 2.51
C ILE A 40 5.54 -3.14 2.82
N ASN A 41 4.91 -2.01 2.53
CA ASN A 41 5.43 -0.72 2.89
C ASN A 41 4.40 -0.01 3.77
N VAL A 42 4.84 0.48 4.92
CA VAL A 42 3.99 1.24 5.83
C VAL A 42 4.68 2.55 6.10
N LYS A 43 3.96 3.64 5.91
CA LYS A 43 4.50 4.95 6.18
C LYS A 43 3.50 5.75 7.00
N ALA A 44 3.99 6.76 7.67
CA ALA A 44 3.17 7.57 8.55
C ALA A 44 3.43 9.04 8.27
N THR A 45 2.40 9.83 8.44
CA THR A 45 2.50 11.26 8.25
C THR A 45 1.56 11.95 9.23
N THR A 46 1.71 13.28 9.32
CA THR A 46 0.78 14.07 10.09
C THR A 46 0.09 15.05 9.16
N GLU A 47 -0.97 15.66 9.65
CA GLU A 47 -1.61 16.77 8.94
C GLU A 47 -1.19 18.12 9.52
N GLU A 48 -0.13 18.09 10.30
CA GLU A 48 0.48 19.30 10.83
C GLU A 48 -0.50 20.16 11.60
N GLY A 49 -1.27 19.50 12.44
CA GLY A 49 -2.20 20.20 13.32
C GLY A 49 -3.53 20.52 12.70
N LEU A 50 -3.74 20.13 11.44
CA LEU A 50 -4.98 20.48 10.76
C LEU A 50 -5.95 19.32 10.76
N GLY A 51 -7.25 19.64 10.85
CA GLY A 51 -8.29 18.65 10.78
C GLY A 51 -8.35 17.76 12.01
N PHE A 52 -9.21 16.75 11.96
CA PHE A 52 -9.41 15.91 13.12
C PHE A 52 -8.18 15.07 13.45
N THR A 53 -7.41 14.65 12.45
CA THR A 53 -6.20 13.91 12.74
C THR A 53 -5.14 14.82 13.32
N GLY A 54 -5.05 16.04 12.84
CA GLY A 54 -4.06 16.98 13.33
C GLY A 54 -4.35 17.43 14.76
N GLU A 55 -5.61 17.45 15.13
CA GLU A 55 -6.00 17.82 16.49
C GLU A 55 -5.92 16.65 17.46
N GLY A 56 -5.61 15.48 16.96
CA GLY A 56 -5.55 14.32 17.85
C GLY A 56 -6.89 13.69 18.13
N ALA A 57 -7.93 14.10 17.41
CA ALA A 57 -9.26 13.55 17.64
C ALA A 57 -9.43 12.18 16.99
N GLY A 58 -8.56 11.82 16.07
CA GLY A 58 -8.66 10.52 15.44
C GLY A 58 -7.44 10.21 14.62
N ILE A 59 -7.43 9.00 14.07
CA ILE A 59 -6.37 8.49 13.21
C ILE A 59 -7.03 7.96 11.97
N SER A 60 -6.44 8.22 10.81
CA SER A 60 -6.95 7.61 9.60
C SER A 60 -5.85 6.82 8.93
N SER A 61 -6.23 5.89 8.08
CA SER A 61 -5.26 5.12 7.33
C SER A 61 -5.83 4.75 5.98
N GLN A 62 -4.93 4.53 5.04
CA GLN A 62 -5.28 4.12 3.69
C GLN A 62 -4.33 3.03 3.27
N ALA A 63 -4.79 2.14 2.42
CA ALA A 63 -3.92 1.07 1.93
C ALA A 63 -4.30 0.74 0.50
N ILE A 64 -3.29 0.40 -0.26
CA ILE A 64 -3.44 -0.06 -1.63
C ILE A 64 -2.78 -1.41 -1.73
N CYS A 65 -3.45 -2.34 -2.37
CA CYS A 65 -2.92 -3.69 -2.52
C CYS A 65 -2.92 -4.06 -3.99
N LEU A 66 -1.79 -4.53 -4.46
CA LEU A 66 -1.69 -5.04 -5.82
C LEU A 66 -1.88 -6.54 -5.79
N LEU A 67 -2.83 -7.01 -6.57
CA LEU A 67 -3.13 -8.43 -6.66
C LEU A 67 -2.67 -8.98 -8.00
N GLU A 68 -2.21 -10.21 -8.00
CA GLU A 68 -1.81 -10.89 -9.21
C GLU A 68 -2.66 -12.14 -9.36
N GLU A 69 -3.09 -12.39 -10.56
CA GLU A 69 -3.94 -13.51 -10.86
C GLU A 69 -3.08 -14.73 -11.15
N ILE A 70 -3.22 -15.77 -10.35
CA ILE A 70 -2.35 -16.93 -10.51
C ILE A 70 -2.86 -17.92 -11.53
N GLY A 71 -4.15 -17.88 -11.84
CA GLY A 71 -4.71 -18.82 -12.81
C GLY A 71 -4.27 -18.56 -14.22
N ASN A 72 -3.71 -17.42 -14.50
CA ASN A 72 -3.32 -17.02 -15.84
C ASN A 72 -1.84 -17.03 -16.04
N PHE A 73 -1.18 -17.94 -15.44
CA PHE A 73 0.25 -17.87 -15.42
C PHE A 73 0.87 -17.82 -16.80
N GLY A 74 0.48 -18.70 -17.68
CA GLY A 74 1.01 -18.68 -19.04
C GLY A 74 0.53 -17.51 -19.84
N GLY A 75 -0.73 -17.16 -19.68
CA GLY A 75 -1.27 -16.01 -20.37
C GLY A 75 -0.91 -14.70 -19.73
N ARG A 76 -0.54 -14.77 -18.50
CA ARG A 76 -0.26 -13.57 -17.76
C ARG A 76 0.86 -12.74 -18.37
N ASP A 77 1.86 -13.39 -18.88
CA ASP A 77 2.95 -12.66 -19.47
C ASP A 77 2.48 -11.77 -20.59
N VAL A 78 1.68 -12.34 -21.44
CA VAL A 78 1.15 -11.58 -22.56
C VAL A 78 0.22 -10.51 -22.08
N MET A 79 -0.66 -10.89 -21.21
CA MET A 79 -1.63 -9.92 -20.69
C MET A 79 -0.94 -8.80 -19.96
N TYR A 80 0.07 -9.14 -19.26
CA TYR A 80 0.77 -8.13 -18.50
C TYR A 80 1.27 -7.03 -19.41
N GLU A 81 1.89 -7.41 -20.48
CA GLU A 81 2.38 -6.42 -21.41
C GLU A 81 1.25 -5.68 -22.08
N THR A 82 0.22 -6.41 -22.39
CA THR A 82 -0.90 -5.81 -23.08
C THR A 82 -1.68 -4.89 -22.19
N SER A 83 -1.96 -5.37 -21.01
CA SER A 83 -2.79 -4.60 -20.13
C SER A 83 -2.01 -3.47 -19.48
N TYR A 84 -0.75 -3.59 -19.44
CA TYR A 84 0.03 -2.52 -18.90
C TYR A 84 0.08 -1.40 -19.91
N ASP A 85 -0.80 -0.52 -19.75
CA ASP A 85 -0.88 0.62 -20.61
C ASP A 85 -0.70 1.85 -19.74
N PRO A 86 0.42 2.46 -19.86
CA PRO A 86 0.69 3.60 -18.99
C PRO A 86 -0.31 4.70 -19.15
N SER A 87 -0.91 4.79 -20.29
CA SER A 87 -1.88 5.85 -20.48
C SER A 87 -3.11 5.59 -19.65
N ALA A 88 -3.38 4.34 -19.39
CA ALA A 88 -4.52 4.03 -18.56
C ALA A 88 -4.15 4.15 -17.10
N GLY A 89 -3.00 3.78 -16.86
CA GLY A 89 -2.64 3.75 -15.49
C GLY A 89 -2.31 5.09 -14.97
N GLY A 90 -2.24 5.35 -15.43
CA GLY A 90 -1.93 6.18 -14.71
C GLY A 90 -1.73 6.52 -13.60
N CYS A 91 -1.35 5.97 -13.68
CA CYS A 91 -1.17 6.32 -12.99
C CYS A 91 -0.91 6.39 -12.50
N ALA A 92 -0.81 6.07 -12.92
CA ALA A 92 -0.60 6.10 -12.51
C ALA A 92 -0.52 6.23 -12.01
N GLY A 93 -0.52 6.13 -12.33
CA GLY A 93 -0.46 6.33 -11.73
C GLY A 93 -0.35 6.58 -11.15
N CYS A 94 -0.09 6.52 -11.24
CA CYS A 94 -0.02 6.83 -10.70
C CYS A 94 0.32 7.07 -10.27
N GLY A 95 0.58 7.13 -10.64
CA GLY A 95 0.91 7.36 -10.15
C GLY A 95 1.08 7.77 -9.96
N GLY A 96 1.05 7.80 -10.20
CA GLY A 96 1.21 8.30 -9.76
C GLY A 96 1.20 8.58 -9.37
N CYS A 97 1.37 8.48 -9.40
CA CYS A 97 1.47 8.68 -8.76
C CYS A 97 2.01 8.94 -8.28
N ARG A 98 2.61 9.04 -8.21
CA ARG A 98 3.17 9.06 -7.50
C ARG A 98 3.53 9.91 -7.34
N GLN A 99 3.72 10.24 -7.52
CA GLN A 99 3.94 10.83 -7.12
C GLN A 99 4.16 11.08 -6.81
#